data_2ec196f66f0b958081b36c8094af0062
#
_entry.id   2ec196f66f0b958081b36c8094af0062
#
_cell.length_a   1.000
_cell.length_b   1.000
_cell.length_c   1.000
_cell.angle_alpha   90.00
_cell.angle_beta   90.00
_cell.angle_gamma   90.00
#
_symmetry.space_group_name_H-M   'P 1'
#
loop_
_entity.id
_entity.type
_entity.pdbx_description
1 polymer ?
#
loop_
_entity_poly.entity_id
_entity_poly.type
_entity_poly.pdbx_seq_one_letter_code
_entity_poly.pdbx_strand_id
1 'polypeptide(L)'
;NNEIKILVGARSALLLPFKKLGIIIVDEEHDSSYKQDEGVIYNARDMAISRANFEGIPVHLVTSVPSIETYNNIQNKKYRHIKIFKRYDNYPLPKAKIINLNLNKIKNKFIATETIDLVKKYLDRGDQALFFINRRGFAPYLICNKCGFKHICSNCSLYLTFHKIKDRAI
;
A
#
# COMPACT_ATOMS: atom_id res chain seq x y z
N ASN A 1 -7.57 33.89 12.13
CA ASN A 1 -8.30 33.63 13.39
C ASN A 1 -7.65 32.45 14.09
N ASN A 2 -7.28 32.61 15.36
CA ASN A 2 -6.70 31.54 16.20
C ASN A 2 -7.76 30.57 16.79
N GLU A 3 -8.91 30.45 16.17
CA GLU A 3 -10.04 29.67 16.68
C GLU A 3 -9.91 28.16 16.38
N ILE A 4 -9.30 27.82 15.25
CA ILE A 4 -9.09 26.42 14.87
C ILE A 4 -7.76 25.95 15.48
N LYS A 5 -7.86 25.02 16.43
CA LYS A 5 -6.70 24.41 17.11
C LYS A 5 -6.23 23.12 16.44
N ILE A 6 -7.12 22.39 15.78
CA ILE A 6 -6.85 21.11 15.12
C ILE A 6 -7.44 21.18 13.73
N LEU A 7 -6.64 20.85 12.73
CA LEU A 7 -7.08 20.70 11.35
C LEU A 7 -6.76 19.29 10.87
N VAL A 8 -7.76 18.63 10.29
CA VAL A 8 -7.58 17.35 9.58
C VAL A 8 -7.89 17.58 8.12
N GLY A 9 -7.02 17.14 7.24
CA GLY A 9 -7.20 17.36 5.80
C GLY A 9 -6.27 16.49 4.94
N ALA A 10 -6.50 16.52 3.63
CA ALA A 10 -5.65 15.87 2.63
C ALA A 10 -4.32 16.64 2.45
N ARG A 11 -3.51 16.24 1.47
CA ARG A 11 -2.20 16.84 1.12
C ARG A 11 -2.20 18.39 1.12
N SER A 12 -3.25 19.00 0.60
CA SER A 12 -3.37 20.45 0.52
C SER A 12 -3.44 21.16 1.87
N ALA A 13 -3.88 20.46 2.93
CA ALA A 13 -3.90 21.01 4.28
C ALA A 13 -2.52 21.45 4.77
N LEU A 14 -1.47 20.78 4.28
CA LEU A 14 -0.10 21.10 4.58
C LEU A 14 0.31 22.53 4.14
N LEU A 15 -0.34 23.07 3.11
CA LEU A 15 0.01 24.37 2.55
C LEU A 15 -0.75 25.54 3.21
N LEU A 16 -1.64 25.26 4.13
CA LEU A 16 -2.43 26.28 4.81
C LEU A 16 -1.54 27.12 5.77
N PRO A 17 -1.79 28.44 5.84
CA PRO A 17 -1.05 29.32 6.73
C PRO A 17 -1.50 29.19 8.18
N PHE A 18 -0.64 28.73 9.06
CA PHE A 18 -0.86 28.71 10.51
C PHE A 18 0.02 29.74 11.17
N LYS A 19 -0.53 30.55 12.08
CA LYS A 19 0.24 31.52 12.84
C LYS A 19 1.13 30.88 13.92
N LYS A 20 0.70 29.77 14.49
CA LYS A 20 1.39 29.02 15.54
C LYS A 20 1.12 27.53 15.35
N LEU A 21 1.77 26.93 14.37
CA LEU A 21 1.74 25.47 14.19
C LEU A 21 2.59 24.83 15.29
N GLY A 22 2.04 23.84 15.98
CA GLY A 22 2.74 23.18 17.09
C GLY A 22 3.22 21.79 16.77
N ILE A 23 2.54 21.09 15.85
CA ILE A 23 2.87 19.73 15.46
C ILE A 23 2.25 19.40 14.09
N ILE A 24 2.92 18.55 13.34
CA ILE A 24 2.38 17.93 12.13
C ILE A 24 2.28 16.42 12.36
N ILE A 25 1.15 15.82 12.02
CA ILE A 25 0.96 14.37 12.06
C ILE A 25 0.63 13.90 10.66
N VAL A 26 1.39 12.95 10.15
CA VAL A 26 1.19 12.29 8.85
C VAL A 26 0.77 10.86 9.13
N ASP A 27 -0.51 10.57 8.93
CA ASP A 27 -1.07 9.25 9.13
C ASP A 27 -0.89 8.38 7.88
N GLU A 28 -0.64 7.07 8.06
CA GLU A 28 -0.31 6.13 6.97
C GLU A 28 0.78 6.68 6.02
N GLU A 29 1.91 7.13 6.57
CA GLU A 29 2.98 7.85 5.85
C GLU A 29 3.52 7.11 4.61
N HIS A 30 3.30 5.78 4.55
CA HIS A 30 3.71 4.94 3.44
C HIS A 30 2.78 5.03 2.22
N ASP A 31 1.60 5.65 2.36
CA ASP A 31 0.60 5.67 1.29
C ASP A 31 1.11 6.49 0.09
N SER A 32 1.00 5.90 -1.09
CA SER A 32 1.39 6.53 -2.35
C SER A 32 0.58 7.78 -2.68
N SER A 33 -0.60 7.97 -2.06
CA SER A 33 -1.44 9.15 -2.24
C SER A 33 -0.79 10.46 -1.76
N TYR A 34 0.26 10.37 -0.93
CA TYR A 34 1.06 11.54 -0.56
C TYR A 34 1.87 12.11 -1.71
N LYS A 35 2.15 11.32 -2.74
CA LYS A 35 2.81 11.80 -3.95
C LYS A 35 1.80 12.43 -4.90
N GLN A 36 2.08 13.67 -5.31
CA GLN A 36 1.34 14.35 -6.37
C GLN A 36 2.10 14.21 -7.67
N ASP A 37 1.45 13.62 -8.68
CA ASP A 37 2.05 13.38 -10.00
C ASP A 37 1.54 14.36 -11.07
N GLU A 38 0.51 15.16 -10.76
CA GLU A 38 -0.08 16.15 -11.67
C GLU A 38 0.24 17.58 -11.23
N GLY A 39 0.56 18.46 -12.18
CA GLY A 39 0.92 19.85 -11.92
C GLY A 39 2.29 19.96 -11.24
N VAL A 40 2.34 20.57 -10.06
CA VAL A 40 3.58 20.63 -9.27
C VAL A 40 3.81 19.28 -8.60
N ILE A 41 4.87 18.60 -8.99
CA ILE A 41 5.24 17.28 -8.45
C ILE A 41 5.89 17.46 -7.08
N TYR A 42 5.28 16.88 -6.04
CA TYR A 42 5.85 16.85 -4.70
C TYR A 42 5.33 15.65 -3.90
N ASN A 43 6.06 15.30 -2.84
CA ASN A 43 5.59 14.34 -1.84
C ASN A 43 5.19 15.09 -0.56
N ALA A 44 3.91 15.04 -0.17
CA ALA A 44 3.41 15.79 0.96
C ALA A 44 4.01 15.33 2.30
N ARG A 45 4.36 14.04 2.45
CA ARG A 45 5.10 13.54 3.62
C ARG A 45 6.45 14.26 3.77
N ASP A 46 7.22 14.33 2.69
CA ASP A 46 8.55 14.94 2.71
C ASP A 46 8.48 16.47 2.89
N MET A 47 7.45 17.09 2.32
CA MET A 47 7.13 18.49 2.55
C MET A 47 6.74 18.78 3.99
N ALA A 48 5.99 17.85 4.65
CA ALA A 48 5.64 17.97 6.06
C ALA A 48 6.87 17.94 6.96
N ILE A 49 7.84 17.07 6.66
CA ILE A 49 9.12 17.00 7.37
C ILE A 49 9.91 18.30 7.19
N SER A 50 9.99 18.79 5.94
CA SER A 50 10.70 20.04 5.63
C SER A 50 10.05 21.23 6.34
N ARG A 51 8.72 21.34 6.28
CA ARG A 51 7.96 22.39 6.97
C ARG A 51 8.19 22.35 8.48
N ALA A 52 8.08 21.17 9.09
CA ALA A 52 8.29 21.01 10.52
C ALA A 52 9.72 21.46 10.93
N ASN A 53 10.72 21.13 10.12
CA ASN A 53 12.09 21.55 10.34
C ASN A 53 12.25 23.09 10.25
N PHE A 54 11.63 23.74 9.25
CA PHE A 54 11.66 25.20 9.11
C PHE A 54 10.96 25.93 10.25
N GLU A 55 9.83 25.37 10.73
CA GLU A 55 9.06 25.98 11.82
C GLU A 55 9.57 25.56 13.22
N GLY A 56 10.58 24.68 13.29
CA GLY A 56 11.15 24.18 14.57
C GLY A 56 10.18 23.37 15.42
N ILE A 57 9.26 22.65 14.79
CA ILE A 57 8.21 21.87 15.44
C ILE A 57 8.37 20.37 15.19
N PRO A 58 7.79 19.49 16.04
CA PRO A 58 7.82 18.06 15.80
C PRO A 58 6.93 17.65 14.62
N VAL A 59 7.34 16.60 13.91
CA VAL A 59 6.53 15.86 12.95
C VAL A 59 6.45 14.39 13.34
N HIS A 60 5.25 13.84 13.35
CA HIS A 60 5.02 12.41 13.62
C HIS A 60 4.59 11.72 12.34
N LEU A 61 5.38 10.75 11.89
CA LEU A 61 5.04 9.84 10.80
C LEU A 61 4.44 8.59 11.44
N VAL A 62 3.16 8.36 11.21
CA VAL A 62 2.40 7.25 11.82
C VAL A 62 2.11 6.22 10.75
N THR A 63 2.36 4.95 11.04
CA THR A 63 2.10 3.87 10.09
C THR A 63 2.16 2.49 10.76
N SER A 64 1.46 1.52 10.21
CA SER A 64 1.61 0.10 10.56
C SER A 64 2.83 -0.53 9.88
N VAL A 65 3.19 -0.06 8.69
CA VAL A 65 4.34 -0.53 7.91
C VAL A 65 5.05 0.70 7.32
N PRO A 66 6.23 1.08 7.80
CA PRO A 66 6.92 2.27 7.31
C PRO A 66 7.31 2.13 5.83
N SER A 67 7.33 3.25 5.12
CA SER A 67 7.93 3.32 3.80
C SER A 67 9.42 2.95 3.85
N ILE A 68 10.00 2.55 2.72
CA ILE A 68 11.42 2.16 2.65
C ILE A 68 12.32 3.32 3.07
N GLU A 69 11.99 4.53 2.66
CA GLU A 69 12.71 5.76 3.00
C GLU A 69 12.68 6.03 4.51
N THR A 70 11.50 5.95 5.11
CA THR A 70 11.32 6.14 6.56
C THR A 70 12.05 5.04 7.33
N TYR A 71 11.94 3.78 6.90
CA TYR A 71 12.66 2.68 7.51
C TYR A 71 14.18 2.87 7.44
N ASN A 72 14.72 3.27 6.29
CA ASN A 72 16.15 3.58 6.13
C ASN A 72 16.60 4.73 7.03
N ASN A 73 15.80 5.79 7.16
CA ASN A 73 16.10 6.90 8.06
C ASN A 73 16.09 6.49 9.55
N ILE A 74 15.23 5.55 9.93
CA ILE A 74 15.24 4.94 11.28
C ILE A 74 16.53 4.14 11.49
N GLN A 75 16.92 3.28 10.54
CA GLN A 75 18.14 2.48 10.63
C GLN A 75 19.40 3.36 10.75
N ASN A 76 19.43 4.46 10.02
CA ASN A 76 20.52 5.45 10.06
C ASN A 76 20.42 6.42 11.26
N LYS A 77 19.51 6.17 12.22
CA LYS A 77 19.31 6.99 13.43
C LYS A 77 18.98 8.48 13.15
N LYS A 78 18.49 8.78 11.93
CA LYS A 78 18.00 10.12 11.60
C LYS A 78 16.63 10.40 12.21
N TYR A 79 15.80 9.36 12.37
CA TYR A 79 14.46 9.43 12.97
C TYR A 79 14.43 8.62 14.25
N ARG A 80 13.71 9.17 15.25
CA ARG A 80 13.38 8.43 16.47
C ARG A 80 12.25 7.47 16.16
N HIS A 81 12.41 6.19 16.53
CA HIS A 81 11.39 5.16 16.32
C HIS A 81 10.68 4.82 17.61
N ILE A 82 9.36 4.92 17.61
CA ILE A 82 8.49 4.52 18.72
C ILE A 82 7.60 3.39 18.22
N LYS A 83 7.67 2.23 18.87
CA LYS A 83 6.85 1.06 18.54
C LYS A 83 5.69 0.92 19.50
N ILE A 84 4.48 0.83 18.98
CA ILE A 84 3.26 0.56 19.73
C ILE A 84 2.89 -0.91 19.49
N PHE A 85 3.17 -1.78 20.46
CA PHE A 85 2.96 -3.23 20.32
C PHE A 85 1.54 -3.68 20.68
N LYS A 86 0.88 -2.95 21.57
CA LYS A 86 -0.47 -3.32 22.03
C LYS A 86 -1.50 -2.88 21.01
N ARG A 87 -2.28 -3.83 20.54
CA ARG A 87 -3.49 -3.55 19.75
C ARG A 87 -4.62 -3.12 20.69
N TYR A 88 -5.54 -2.34 20.18
CA TYR A 88 -6.77 -2.05 20.87
C TYR A 88 -7.45 -3.36 21.30
N ASP A 89 -7.92 -3.44 22.54
CA ASP A 89 -8.54 -4.64 23.15
C ASP A 89 -7.70 -5.93 23.11
N ASN A 90 -6.37 -5.85 22.91
CA ASN A 90 -5.49 -7.01 22.85
C ASN A 90 -5.89 -8.08 21.81
N TYR A 91 -6.62 -7.71 20.77
CA TYR A 91 -7.00 -8.65 19.70
C TYR A 91 -5.77 -9.30 19.06
N PRO A 92 -5.74 -10.66 18.93
CA PRO A 92 -4.63 -11.34 18.30
C PRO A 92 -4.57 -11.01 16.81
N LEU A 93 -3.38 -11.12 16.24
CA LEU A 93 -3.20 -11.05 14.79
C LEU A 93 -3.93 -12.24 14.12
N PRO A 94 -4.57 -12.03 12.96
CA PRO A 94 -5.14 -13.13 12.20
C PRO A 94 -4.05 -14.13 11.80
N LYS A 95 -4.39 -15.41 11.78
CA LYS A 95 -3.47 -16.45 11.30
C LYS A 95 -3.32 -16.33 9.79
N ALA A 96 -2.12 -15.98 9.32
CA ALA A 96 -1.80 -15.93 7.91
C ALA A 96 -1.28 -17.30 7.42
N LYS A 97 -1.73 -17.72 6.24
CA LYS A 97 -1.22 -18.91 5.54
C LYS A 97 -0.75 -18.52 4.15
N ILE A 98 0.49 -18.84 3.83
CA ILE A 98 1.05 -18.62 2.50
C ILE A 98 0.87 -19.90 1.69
N ILE A 99 0.26 -19.79 0.51
CA ILE A 99 0.06 -20.91 -0.42
C ILE A 99 1.04 -20.76 -1.57
N ASN A 100 1.94 -21.75 -1.72
CA ASN A 100 2.88 -21.79 -2.83
C ASN A 100 2.19 -22.32 -4.10
N LEU A 101 1.95 -21.46 -5.07
CA LEU A 101 1.26 -21.80 -6.32
C LEU A 101 2.10 -22.71 -7.25
N ASN A 102 3.42 -22.79 -7.07
CA ASN A 102 4.25 -23.70 -7.84
C ASN A 102 4.06 -25.16 -7.42
N LEU A 103 3.72 -25.40 -6.16
CA LEU A 103 3.46 -26.73 -5.61
C LEU A 103 1.99 -27.13 -5.74
N ASN A 104 1.10 -26.18 -5.75
CA ASN A 104 -0.34 -26.38 -5.83
C ASN A 104 -0.86 -26.09 -7.24
N LYS A 105 -1.12 -27.14 -8.02
CA LYS A 105 -1.68 -26.98 -9.37
C LYS A 105 -3.00 -26.21 -9.30
N ILE A 106 -3.05 -25.10 -10.01
CA ILE A 106 -4.26 -24.29 -10.15
C ILE A 106 -5.20 -25.02 -11.11
N LYS A 107 -6.22 -25.69 -10.60
CA LYS A 107 -7.25 -26.32 -11.44
C LYS A 107 -8.21 -25.27 -12.02
N ASN A 108 -8.50 -24.22 -11.28
CA ASN A 108 -9.31 -23.07 -11.73
C ASN A 108 -8.40 -21.87 -11.97
N LYS A 109 -8.60 -21.20 -13.09
CA LYS A 109 -7.72 -20.18 -13.74
C LYS A 109 -7.10 -19.09 -12.84
N PHE A 110 -7.58 -18.89 -11.60
CA PHE A 110 -7.19 -17.72 -10.79
C PHE A 110 -6.93 -17.99 -9.30
N ILE A 111 -7.49 -19.07 -8.72
CA ILE A 111 -7.47 -19.35 -7.29
C ILE A 111 -6.92 -20.75 -7.06
N ALA A 112 -5.98 -20.89 -6.13
CA ALA A 112 -5.47 -22.19 -5.74
C ALA A 112 -6.58 -23.09 -5.18
N THR A 113 -6.54 -24.39 -5.51
CA THR A 113 -7.53 -25.37 -5.04
C THR A 113 -7.61 -25.36 -3.51
N GLU A 114 -6.46 -25.33 -2.84
CA GLU A 114 -6.38 -25.25 -1.38
C GLU A 114 -7.12 -24.03 -0.79
N THR A 115 -7.07 -22.87 -1.47
CA THR A 115 -7.84 -21.69 -1.06
C THR A 115 -9.33 -21.93 -1.16
N ILE A 116 -9.78 -22.57 -2.25
CA ILE A 116 -11.21 -22.91 -2.46
C ILE A 116 -11.68 -23.85 -1.37
N ASP A 117 -10.91 -24.88 -1.04
CA ASP A 117 -11.27 -25.87 -0.03
C ASP A 117 -11.36 -25.24 1.37
N LEU A 118 -10.41 -24.34 1.70
CA LEU A 118 -10.48 -23.57 2.94
C LEU A 118 -11.73 -22.68 2.99
N VAL A 119 -12.03 -21.96 1.92
CA VAL A 119 -13.21 -21.09 1.85
C VAL A 119 -14.50 -21.92 2.04
N LYS A 120 -14.64 -23.04 1.34
CA LYS A 120 -15.80 -23.93 1.52
C LYS A 120 -15.97 -24.35 2.97
N LYS A 121 -14.87 -24.77 3.63
CA LYS A 121 -14.90 -25.18 5.04
C LYS A 121 -15.43 -24.08 5.97
N TYR A 122 -15.12 -22.80 5.71
CA TYR A 122 -15.63 -21.68 6.50
C TYR A 122 -17.08 -21.36 6.16
N LEU A 123 -17.45 -21.38 4.88
CA LEU A 123 -18.83 -21.18 4.43
C LEU A 123 -19.77 -22.25 4.99
N ASP A 124 -19.35 -23.53 5.04
CA ASP A 124 -20.12 -24.63 5.60
C ASP A 124 -20.39 -24.48 7.11
N ARG A 125 -19.61 -23.64 7.79
CA ARG A 125 -19.81 -23.26 9.21
C ARG A 125 -20.72 -22.05 9.40
N GLY A 126 -21.18 -21.44 8.30
CA GLY A 126 -21.93 -20.18 8.34
C GLY A 126 -21.05 -18.92 8.41
N ASP A 127 -19.73 -19.07 8.31
CA ASP A 127 -18.79 -17.93 8.29
C ASP A 127 -18.82 -17.24 6.91
N GLN A 128 -18.30 -16.01 6.85
CA GLN A 128 -18.16 -15.24 5.62
C GLN A 128 -16.73 -15.31 5.08
N ALA A 129 -16.57 -15.21 3.77
CA ALA A 129 -15.27 -15.14 3.11
C ALA A 129 -15.13 -13.86 2.28
N LEU A 130 -14.06 -13.11 2.52
CA LEU A 130 -13.70 -11.93 1.73
C LEU A 130 -12.53 -12.26 0.80
N PHE A 131 -12.74 -12.08 -0.50
CA PHE A 131 -11.66 -12.16 -1.49
C PHE A 131 -11.18 -10.76 -1.84
N PHE A 132 -9.92 -10.48 -1.52
CA PHE A 132 -9.27 -9.25 -1.94
C PHE A 132 -8.33 -9.53 -3.12
N ILE A 133 -8.70 -9.05 -4.31
CA ILE A 133 -7.91 -9.20 -5.53
C ILE A 133 -7.42 -7.81 -5.94
N ASN A 134 -6.18 -7.50 -5.57
CA ASN A 134 -5.56 -6.21 -5.93
C ASN A 134 -5.08 -6.21 -7.38
N ARG A 135 -6.05 -6.27 -8.32
CA ARG A 135 -5.76 -6.34 -9.75
C ARG A 135 -6.83 -5.64 -10.56
N ARG A 136 -6.39 -4.73 -11.44
CA ARG A 136 -7.25 -4.14 -12.47
C ARG A 136 -7.07 -4.89 -13.79
N GLY A 137 -8.16 -5.02 -14.56
CA GLY A 137 -8.16 -5.66 -15.87
C GLY A 137 -8.14 -7.21 -15.84
N PHE A 138 -8.22 -7.82 -17.03
CA PHE A 138 -8.34 -9.28 -17.18
C PHE A 138 -7.00 -9.99 -17.01
N ALA A 139 -5.96 -9.55 -17.73
CA ALA A 139 -4.62 -10.12 -17.62
C ALA A 139 -3.56 -9.06 -17.91
N PRO A 140 -2.83 -8.57 -16.89
CA PRO A 140 -1.81 -7.53 -17.05
C PRO A 140 -0.56 -8.02 -17.79
N TYR A 141 -0.36 -9.31 -17.91
CA TYR A 141 0.73 -9.93 -18.68
C TYR A 141 0.43 -11.38 -19.02
N LEU A 142 1.07 -11.89 -20.06
CA LEU A 142 1.08 -13.30 -20.43
C LEU A 142 2.30 -13.98 -19.83
N ILE A 143 2.06 -15.14 -19.20
CA ILE A 143 3.12 -15.93 -18.56
C ILE A 143 3.08 -17.37 -19.09
N CYS A 144 4.24 -17.91 -19.39
CA CYS A 144 4.37 -19.32 -19.77
C CYS A 144 4.19 -20.22 -18.54
N ASN A 145 3.25 -21.14 -18.57
CA ASN A 145 2.97 -22.07 -17.46
C ASN A 145 4.10 -23.07 -17.19
N LYS A 146 5.02 -23.30 -18.15
CA LYS A 146 6.14 -24.24 -17.97
C LYS A 146 7.36 -23.60 -17.34
N CYS A 147 7.75 -22.40 -17.81
CA CYS A 147 9.02 -21.78 -17.42
C CYS A 147 8.86 -20.42 -16.72
N GLY A 148 7.63 -19.90 -16.58
CA GLY A 148 7.40 -18.59 -15.97
C GLY A 148 7.79 -17.40 -16.86
N PHE A 149 8.19 -17.63 -18.12
CA PHE A 149 8.57 -16.54 -19.04
C PHE A 149 7.39 -15.57 -19.24
N LYS A 150 7.68 -14.29 -19.16
CA LYS A 150 6.72 -13.22 -19.41
C LYS A 150 6.98 -12.61 -20.78
N HIS A 151 5.96 -12.54 -21.62
CA HIS A 151 6.07 -11.93 -22.93
C HIS A 151 6.25 -10.42 -22.82
N ILE A 152 7.30 -9.90 -23.41
CA ILE A 152 7.67 -8.47 -23.43
C ILE A 152 7.44 -7.93 -24.83
N CYS A 153 6.99 -6.68 -24.93
CA CYS A 153 6.87 -5.98 -26.20
C CYS A 153 8.27 -5.73 -26.78
N SER A 154 8.46 -6.04 -28.07
CA SER A 154 9.74 -5.80 -28.76
C SER A 154 10.09 -4.31 -28.89
N ASN A 155 9.10 -3.43 -28.84
CA ASN A 155 9.29 -2.00 -29.12
C ASN A 155 9.46 -1.14 -27.84
N CYS A 156 8.86 -1.52 -26.70
CA CYS A 156 8.85 -0.68 -25.50
C CYS A 156 9.24 -1.39 -24.20
N SER A 157 9.67 -2.65 -24.26
CA SER A 157 10.09 -3.47 -23.12
C SER A 157 9.02 -3.65 -22.01
N LEU A 158 7.79 -3.23 -22.23
CA LEU A 158 6.67 -3.48 -21.33
C LEU A 158 6.12 -4.89 -21.53
N TYR A 159 5.51 -5.44 -20.49
CA TYR A 159 4.84 -6.74 -20.59
C TYR A 159 3.59 -6.62 -21.44
N LEU A 160 3.41 -7.58 -22.37
CA LEU A 160 2.21 -7.65 -23.19
C LEU A 160 0.99 -7.98 -22.34
N THR A 161 -0.04 -7.15 -22.45
CA THR A 161 -1.33 -7.31 -21.77
C THR A 161 -2.32 -8.01 -22.69
N PHE A 162 -3.02 -9.04 -22.19
CA PHE A 162 -4.06 -9.70 -22.96
C PHE A 162 -5.39 -8.96 -22.86
N HIS A 163 -5.88 -8.49 -23.98
CA HIS A 163 -7.18 -7.82 -24.09
C HIS A 163 -8.26 -8.83 -24.53
N LYS A 164 -9.10 -9.27 -23.59
CA LYS A 164 -10.14 -10.27 -23.84
C LYS A 164 -11.12 -9.86 -24.97
N ILE A 165 -11.50 -8.59 -25.04
CA ILE A 165 -12.43 -8.09 -26.07
C ILE A 165 -11.80 -8.13 -27.46
N LYS A 166 -10.49 -7.89 -27.57
CA LYS A 166 -9.75 -7.88 -28.84
C LYS A 166 -9.08 -9.23 -29.16
N ASP A 167 -9.16 -10.17 -28.24
CA ASP A 167 -8.52 -11.52 -28.31
C ASP A 167 -7.06 -11.49 -28.75
N ARG A 168 -6.33 -10.47 -28.32
CA ARG A 168 -4.90 -10.29 -28.64
C ARG A 168 -4.10 -9.72 -27.48
N ALA A 169 -2.81 -9.98 -27.51
CA ALA A 169 -1.81 -9.35 -26.65
C ALA A 169 -1.38 -8.00 -27.27
N ILE A 170 -1.35 -6.97 -26.46
CA ILE A 170 -0.93 -5.60 -26.83
C ILE A 170 0.10 -5.14 -25.81
#